data_a495d6b19299164c8a3256ac2756a1a1
#
_entry.id   a495d6b19299164c8a3256ac2756a1a1
#
_cell.length_a   1.000
_cell.length_b   1.000
_cell.length_c   1.000
_cell.angle_alpha   90.00
_cell.angle_beta   90.00
_cell.angle_gamma   90.00
#
_symmetry.space_group_name_H-M   'P 1'
#
loop_
_entity.id
_entity.type
_entity.pdbx_description
1 polymer ?
#
loop_
_entity_poly.entity_id
_entity_poly.type
_entity_poly.pdbx_seq_one_letter_code
_entity_poly.pdbx_strand_id
1 'polypeptide(L)'
;MSDQSFLDWPFFNREHRELATRLDQWAGDHLSALTANEHDDLDGTCKTIVKALGGAGFTAYAVPASAGGHHAKLDVRSLCLIRETLARHNALSDFAFAMQGLGSGPISLFGSEAQQADYLNAVAMGDKIAAFALSEPDAGSDVAGMTCRARRDGDDWVL
;
A
#
# COMPACT_ATOMS: atom_id res chain seq x y z
N MET A 1 -20.72 8.96 -13.27
CA MET A 1 -19.39 8.56 -13.81
C MET A 1 -18.40 9.63 -13.44
N SER A 2 -17.27 9.27 -12.84
CA SER A 2 -16.17 10.22 -12.58
C SER A 2 -15.49 10.58 -13.90
N ASP A 3 -14.98 11.81 -13.99
CA ASP A 3 -14.18 12.23 -15.14
C ASP A 3 -12.85 11.47 -15.13
N GLN A 4 -12.56 10.74 -16.19
CA GLN A 4 -11.32 9.99 -16.40
C GLN A 4 -10.52 10.52 -17.60
N SER A 5 -10.90 11.70 -18.13
CA SER A 5 -10.22 12.29 -19.29
C SER A 5 -8.72 12.57 -19.06
N PHE A 6 -8.30 12.71 -17.81
CA PHE A 6 -6.90 12.85 -17.44
C PHE A 6 -6.03 11.65 -17.86
N LEU A 7 -6.62 10.45 -18.02
CA LEU A 7 -5.90 9.25 -18.50
C LEU A 7 -5.40 9.40 -19.94
N ASP A 8 -5.95 10.35 -20.71
CA ASP A 8 -5.50 10.67 -22.06
C ASP A 8 -4.30 11.62 -22.08
N TRP A 9 -3.91 12.16 -20.92
CA TRP A 9 -2.74 13.02 -20.82
C TRP A 9 -1.44 12.25 -21.08
N PRO A 10 -0.37 12.92 -21.55
CA PRO A 10 0.89 12.28 -21.93
C PRO A 10 1.65 11.63 -20.76
N PHE A 11 1.21 11.85 -19.52
CA PHE A 11 1.77 11.22 -18.33
C PHE A 11 1.36 9.75 -18.17
N PHE A 12 0.27 9.33 -18.80
CA PHE A 12 -0.27 7.99 -18.68
C PHE A 12 -0.08 7.21 -19.99
N ASN A 13 0.46 6.00 -19.85
CA ASN A 13 0.62 5.07 -20.95
C ASN A 13 -0.52 4.04 -20.98
N ARG A 14 -0.42 3.07 -21.87
CA ARG A 14 -1.41 2.00 -22.01
C ARG A 14 -1.59 1.20 -20.71
N GLU A 15 -0.49 0.85 -20.03
CA GLU A 15 -0.52 0.04 -18.81
C GLU A 15 -1.29 0.75 -17.68
N HIS A 16 -1.15 2.07 -17.56
CA HIS A 16 -1.90 2.88 -16.59
C HIS A 16 -3.41 2.84 -16.85
N ARG A 17 -3.81 2.94 -18.12
CA ARG A 17 -5.23 2.88 -18.50
C ARG A 17 -5.82 1.49 -18.24
N GLU A 18 -5.08 0.43 -18.57
CA GLU A 18 -5.47 -0.95 -18.29
C GLU A 18 -5.58 -1.20 -16.79
N LEU A 19 -4.64 -0.68 -15.99
CA LEU A 19 -4.68 -0.75 -14.53
C LEU A 19 -5.93 -0.06 -13.97
N ALA A 20 -6.20 1.18 -14.38
CA ALA A 20 -7.35 1.94 -13.90
C ALA A 20 -8.67 1.21 -14.23
N THR A 21 -8.83 0.70 -15.46
CA THR A 21 -10.00 -0.05 -15.88
C THR A 21 -10.17 -1.34 -15.08
N ARG A 22 -9.10 -2.13 -14.96
CA ARG A 22 -9.12 -3.41 -14.24
C ARG A 22 -9.45 -3.22 -12.76
N LEU A 23 -8.87 -2.20 -12.12
CA LEU A 23 -9.12 -1.93 -10.72
C LEU A 23 -10.53 -1.40 -10.48
N ASP A 24 -11.02 -0.50 -11.33
CA ASP A 24 -12.37 0.05 -11.20
C ASP A 24 -13.45 -1.05 -11.29
N GLN A 25 -13.28 -1.97 -12.23
CA GLN A 25 -14.15 -3.13 -12.36
C GLN A 25 -14.06 -4.02 -11.11
N TRP A 26 -12.85 -4.40 -10.69
CA TRP A 26 -12.63 -5.24 -9.52
C TRP A 26 -13.24 -4.60 -8.26
N ALA A 27 -13.02 -3.30 -8.06
CA ALA A 27 -13.54 -2.58 -6.91
C ALA A 27 -15.07 -2.56 -6.89
N GLY A 28 -15.70 -2.32 -8.05
CA GLY A 28 -17.16 -2.37 -8.20
C GLY A 28 -17.75 -3.75 -7.88
N ASP A 29 -17.05 -4.81 -8.27
CA ASP A 29 -17.54 -6.17 -8.10
C ASP A 29 -17.34 -6.71 -6.67
N HIS A 30 -16.33 -6.21 -5.91
CA HIS A 30 -15.90 -6.84 -4.67
C HIS A 30 -16.01 -5.97 -3.42
N LEU A 31 -15.76 -4.64 -3.51
CA LEU A 31 -15.58 -3.83 -2.30
C LEU A 31 -16.83 -3.72 -1.44
N SER A 32 -18.02 -3.64 -2.05
CA SER A 32 -19.27 -3.57 -1.28
C SER A 32 -19.44 -4.75 -0.32
N ALA A 33 -19.08 -5.95 -0.75
CA ALA A 33 -19.16 -7.16 0.10
C ALA A 33 -18.01 -7.21 1.12
N LEU A 34 -16.79 -6.82 0.71
CA LEU A 34 -15.61 -6.84 1.57
C LEU A 34 -15.69 -5.84 2.72
N THR A 35 -16.40 -4.72 2.54
CA THR A 35 -16.53 -3.64 3.52
C THR A 35 -17.85 -3.64 4.28
N ALA A 36 -18.68 -4.66 4.09
CA ALA A 36 -20.02 -4.73 4.69
C ALA A 36 -20.01 -4.61 6.23
N ASN A 37 -18.94 -5.07 6.88
CA ASN A 37 -18.80 -5.06 8.34
C ASN A 37 -17.80 -4.00 8.86
N GLU A 38 -17.44 -2.99 8.06
CA GLU A 38 -16.39 -2.03 8.44
C GLU A 38 -16.69 -1.26 9.73
N HIS A 39 -17.96 -1.07 10.07
CA HIS A 39 -18.38 -0.37 11.28
C HIS A 39 -18.34 -1.24 12.54
N ASP A 40 -18.54 -2.55 12.40
CA ASP A 40 -18.59 -3.49 13.51
C ASP A 40 -17.25 -4.20 13.76
N ASP A 41 -16.46 -4.45 12.71
CA ASP A 41 -15.15 -5.07 12.76
C ASP A 41 -14.18 -4.39 11.77
N LEU A 42 -13.66 -3.25 12.18
CA LEU A 42 -12.72 -2.47 11.37
C LEU A 42 -11.43 -3.24 11.07
N ASP A 43 -10.85 -3.87 12.09
CA ASP A 43 -9.57 -4.59 11.97
C ASP A 43 -9.70 -5.82 11.07
N GLY A 44 -10.75 -6.61 11.24
CA GLY A 44 -11.03 -7.76 10.38
C GLY A 44 -11.31 -7.36 8.95
N THR A 45 -12.04 -6.27 8.76
CA THR A 45 -12.32 -5.70 7.43
C THR A 45 -11.04 -5.25 6.75
N CYS A 46 -10.15 -4.52 7.43
CA CYS A 46 -8.85 -4.11 6.89
C CYS A 46 -8.01 -5.32 6.44
N LYS A 47 -7.93 -6.37 7.28
CA LYS A 47 -7.20 -7.60 6.95
C LYS A 47 -7.78 -8.27 5.70
N THR A 48 -9.09 -8.33 5.61
CA THR A 48 -9.80 -8.93 4.48
C THR A 48 -9.56 -8.14 3.19
N ILE A 49 -9.60 -6.80 3.25
CA ILE A 49 -9.32 -5.93 2.10
C ILE A 49 -7.88 -6.12 1.62
N VAL A 50 -6.88 -6.06 2.53
CA VAL A 50 -5.47 -6.24 2.15
C VAL A 50 -5.25 -7.60 1.49
N LYS A 51 -5.82 -8.66 2.06
CA LYS A 51 -5.73 -10.01 1.49
C LYS A 51 -6.38 -10.11 0.10
N ALA A 52 -7.53 -9.50 -0.09
CA ALA A 52 -8.22 -9.48 -1.37
C ALA A 52 -7.46 -8.67 -2.45
N LEU A 53 -6.93 -7.51 -2.07
CA LEU A 53 -6.08 -6.69 -2.95
C LEU A 53 -4.78 -7.42 -3.34
N GLY A 54 -4.18 -8.16 -2.40
CA GLY A 54 -3.01 -9.01 -2.65
C GLY A 54 -3.33 -10.15 -3.62
N GLY A 55 -4.42 -10.86 -3.37
CA GLY A 55 -4.89 -11.94 -4.25
C GLY A 55 -5.22 -11.47 -5.68
N ALA A 56 -5.65 -10.22 -5.82
CA ALA A 56 -5.91 -9.58 -7.13
C ALA A 56 -4.65 -8.92 -7.74
N GLY A 57 -3.50 -8.93 -7.03
CA GLY A 57 -2.22 -8.41 -7.49
C GLY A 57 -2.06 -6.88 -7.39
N PHE A 58 -2.96 -6.17 -6.69
CA PHE A 58 -2.85 -4.71 -6.59
C PHE A 58 -1.82 -4.27 -5.55
N THR A 59 -1.63 -4.98 -4.45
CA THR A 59 -0.57 -4.67 -3.47
C THR A 59 0.84 -4.88 -4.03
N ALA A 60 1.01 -5.67 -5.08
CA ALA A 60 2.27 -5.82 -5.80
C ALA A 60 2.78 -4.52 -6.45
N TYR A 61 1.94 -3.50 -6.61
CA TYR A 61 2.38 -2.16 -7.03
C TYR A 61 3.11 -1.40 -5.93
N ALA A 62 2.99 -1.81 -4.68
CA ALA A 62 3.62 -1.17 -3.52
C ALA A 62 5.06 -1.64 -3.25
N VAL A 63 5.56 -2.66 -3.95
CA VAL A 63 6.89 -3.23 -3.76
C VAL A 63 7.65 -3.33 -5.09
N PRO A 64 9.01 -3.38 -5.08
CA PRO A 64 9.79 -3.51 -6.30
C PRO A 64 9.69 -4.92 -6.93
N ALA A 65 9.95 -5.02 -8.24
CA ALA A 65 9.90 -6.28 -8.99
C ALA A 65 10.83 -7.37 -8.41
N SER A 66 11.96 -6.99 -7.82
CA SER A 66 12.87 -7.93 -7.13
C SER A 66 12.20 -8.66 -5.96
N ALA A 67 11.10 -8.12 -5.46
CA ALA A 67 10.32 -8.68 -4.36
C ALA A 67 8.88 -9.06 -4.77
N GLY A 68 8.66 -9.36 -6.04
CA GLY A 68 7.36 -9.78 -6.56
C GLY A 68 6.43 -8.65 -7.00
N GLY A 69 6.93 -7.42 -7.08
CA GLY A 69 6.17 -6.26 -7.56
C GLY A 69 6.11 -6.17 -9.09
N HIS A 70 5.31 -5.22 -9.57
CA HIS A 70 5.10 -5.01 -11.02
C HIS A 70 6.22 -4.21 -11.68
N HIS A 71 6.87 -3.31 -10.98
CA HIS A 71 7.86 -2.39 -11.54
C HIS A 71 9.21 -2.53 -10.85
N ALA A 72 10.31 -2.35 -11.60
CA ALA A 72 11.67 -2.35 -11.03
C ALA A 72 11.86 -1.26 -9.95
N LYS A 73 11.18 -0.13 -10.12
CA LYS A 73 11.06 0.97 -9.14
C LYS A 73 9.60 1.32 -8.97
N LEU A 74 9.24 1.90 -7.81
CA LEU A 74 7.88 2.36 -7.57
C LEU A 74 7.44 3.35 -8.65
N ASP A 75 6.36 3.04 -9.35
CA ASP A 75 5.71 3.97 -10.27
C ASP A 75 4.62 4.74 -9.56
N VAL A 76 4.92 5.99 -9.21
CA VAL A 76 4.02 6.88 -8.46
C VAL A 76 2.67 7.07 -9.17
N ARG A 77 2.64 7.05 -10.51
CA ARG A 77 1.41 7.20 -11.29
C ARG A 77 0.47 6.02 -11.06
N SER A 78 1.01 4.80 -11.10
CA SER A 78 0.23 3.59 -10.78
C SER A 78 -0.30 3.65 -9.34
N LEU A 79 0.52 4.07 -8.37
CA LEU A 79 0.07 4.23 -6.98
C LEU A 79 -1.05 5.27 -6.85
N CYS A 80 -0.94 6.42 -7.50
CA CYS A 80 -1.98 7.45 -7.51
C CYS A 80 -3.29 6.92 -8.12
N LEU A 81 -3.23 6.20 -9.24
CA LEU A 81 -4.40 5.62 -9.89
C LEU A 81 -5.11 4.59 -9.00
N ILE A 82 -4.32 3.73 -8.33
CA ILE A 82 -4.89 2.73 -7.42
C ILE A 82 -5.58 3.44 -6.25
N ARG A 83 -4.93 4.40 -5.62
CA ARG A 83 -5.48 5.12 -4.49
C ARG A 83 -6.74 5.91 -4.85
N GLU A 84 -6.70 6.66 -5.94
CA GLU A 84 -7.86 7.41 -6.42
C GLU A 84 -9.05 6.49 -6.73
N THR A 85 -8.79 5.38 -7.42
CA THR A 85 -9.84 4.43 -7.77
C THR A 85 -10.44 3.78 -6.52
N LEU A 86 -9.62 3.29 -5.60
CA LEU A 86 -10.10 2.70 -4.35
C LEU A 86 -10.90 3.71 -3.52
N ALA A 87 -10.39 4.94 -3.36
CA ALA A 87 -11.06 5.98 -2.58
C ALA A 87 -12.44 6.35 -3.13
N ARG A 88 -12.63 6.29 -4.45
CA ARG A 88 -13.95 6.52 -5.06
C ARG A 88 -14.99 5.46 -4.69
N HIS A 89 -14.54 4.21 -4.49
CA HIS A 89 -15.41 3.11 -4.10
C HIS A 89 -15.57 3.00 -2.59
N ASN A 90 -14.46 3.07 -1.85
CA ASN A 90 -14.46 2.96 -0.39
C ASN A 90 -13.15 3.54 0.19
N ALA A 91 -13.26 4.50 1.11
CA ALA A 91 -12.12 5.20 1.69
C ALA A 91 -11.21 4.29 2.53
N LEU A 92 -11.78 3.31 3.25
CA LEU A 92 -11.02 2.35 4.04
C LEU A 92 -10.13 1.48 3.14
N SER A 93 -10.62 1.13 1.95
CA SER A 93 -9.86 0.34 0.97
C SER A 93 -8.65 1.11 0.42
N ASP A 94 -8.79 2.41 0.16
CA ASP A 94 -7.64 3.28 -0.17
C ASP A 94 -6.63 3.30 0.97
N PHE A 95 -7.10 3.52 2.19
CA PHE A 95 -6.23 3.58 3.36
C PHE A 95 -5.49 2.26 3.57
N ALA A 96 -6.19 1.13 3.49
CA ALA A 96 -5.61 -0.20 3.62
C ALA A 96 -4.50 -0.45 2.59
N PHE A 97 -4.71 -0.04 1.32
CA PHE A 97 -3.69 -0.11 0.28
C PHE A 97 -2.51 0.84 0.55
N ALA A 98 -2.79 2.11 0.89
CA ALA A 98 -1.76 3.12 1.11
C ALA A 98 -0.76 2.71 2.20
N MET A 99 -1.25 2.08 3.28
CA MET A 99 -0.41 1.60 4.37
C MET A 99 0.57 0.52 3.94
N GLN A 100 0.24 -0.31 2.93
CA GLN A 100 1.19 -1.31 2.43
C GLN A 100 2.42 -0.65 1.82
N GLY A 101 2.25 0.40 1.02
CA GLY A 101 3.35 1.17 0.43
C GLY A 101 4.15 1.98 1.45
N LEU A 102 3.45 2.66 2.37
CA LEU A 102 4.11 3.48 3.39
C LEU A 102 4.92 2.63 4.37
N GLY A 103 4.36 1.54 4.87
CA GLY A 103 5.05 0.69 5.85
C GLY A 103 6.16 -0.17 5.23
N SER A 104 6.03 -0.62 3.99
CA SER A 104 7.06 -1.40 3.29
C SER A 104 8.14 -0.52 2.61
N GLY A 105 7.86 0.77 2.40
CA GLY A 105 8.77 1.70 1.72
C GLY A 105 10.18 1.75 2.33
N PRO A 106 10.35 1.93 3.65
CA PRO A 106 11.67 1.91 4.28
C PRO A 106 12.43 0.60 4.06
N ILE A 107 11.74 -0.54 4.08
CA ILE A 107 12.33 -1.86 3.81
C ILE A 107 12.76 -1.96 2.35
N SER A 108 11.92 -1.48 1.42
CA SER A 108 12.23 -1.47 -0.02
C SER A 108 13.45 -0.63 -0.37
N LEU A 109 13.63 0.51 0.33
CA LEU A 109 14.69 1.48 0.03
C LEU A 109 15.99 1.22 0.80
N PHE A 110 15.91 0.72 2.03
CA PHE A 110 17.03 0.69 2.96
C PHE A 110 17.21 -0.66 3.67
N GLY A 111 16.27 -1.59 3.52
CA GLY A 111 16.35 -2.91 4.12
C GLY A 111 17.47 -3.75 3.50
N SER A 112 18.08 -4.63 4.31
CA SER A 112 18.99 -5.67 3.81
C SER A 112 18.24 -6.64 2.88
N GLU A 113 18.99 -7.38 2.07
CA GLU A 113 18.41 -8.43 1.19
C GLU A 113 17.56 -9.43 2.00
N ALA A 114 18.03 -9.83 3.19
CA ALA A 114 17.27 -10.71 4.08
C ALA A 114 15.93 -10.08 4.51
N GLN A 115 15.94 -8.81 4.95
CA GLN A 115 14.72 -8.11 5.34
C GLN A 115 13.77 -7.94 4.15
N GLN A 116 14.27 -7.62 2.97
CA GLN A 116 13.45 -7.52 1.77
C GLN A 116 12.82 -8.87 1.42
N ALA A 117 13.57 -9.97 1.48
CA ALA A 117 13.09 -11.30 1.22
C ALA A 117 12.00 -11.75 2.23
N ASP A 118 12.19 -11.42 3.53
CA ASP A 118 11.28 -11.85 4.59
C ASP A 118 9.93 -11.11 4.58
N TYR A 119 9.91 -9.85 4.10
CA TYR A 119 8.73 -9.00 4.25
C TYR A 119 8.06 -8.64 2.93
N LEU A 120 8.81 -8.21 1.91
CA LEU A 120 8.21 -7.53 0.77
C LEU A 120 7.33 -8.44 -0.10
N ASN A 121 7.77 -9.68 -0.34
CA ASN A 121 6.95 -10.63 -1.11
C ASN A 121 5.62 -10.92 -0.41
N ALA A 122 5.66 -11.11 0.91
CA ALA A 122 4.45 -11.36 1.69
C ALA A 122 3.51 -10.14 1.72
N VAL A 123 4.04 -8.90 1.70
CA VAL A 123 3.25 -7.67 1.54
C VAL A 123 2.63 -7.62 0.14
N ALA A 124 3.39 -7.94 -0.91
CA ALA A 124 2.88 -8.00 -2.29
C ALA A 124 1.72 -8.99 -2.45
N MET A 125 1.73 -10.10 -1.71
CA MET A 125 0.67 -11.12 -1.72
C MET A 125 -0.48 -10.84 -0.74
N GLY A 126 -0.39 -9.76 0.05
CA GLY A 126 -1.37 -9.46 1.10
C GLY A 126 -1.34 -10.45 2.28
N ASP A 127 -0.24 -11.18 2.47
CA ASP A 127 -0.05 -12.15 3.56
C ASP A 127 0.50 -11.49 4.82
N LYS A 128 1.22 -10.38 4.66
CA LYS A 128 1.66 -9.52 5.76
C LYS A 128 1.11 -8.12 5.57
N ILE A 129 0.70 -7.50 6.67
CA ILE A 129 0.18 -6.14 6.68
C ILE A 129 1.28 -5.22 7.16
N ALA A 130 1.63 -4.24 6.33
CA ALA A 130 2.56 -3.19 6.69
C ALA A 130 1.83 -2.06 7.43
N ALA A 131 2.51 -1.44 8.38
CA ALA A 131 2.04 -0.29 9.11
C ALA A 131 3.13 0.79 9.17
N PHE A 132 2.72 2.02 9.43
CA PHE A 132 3.60 3.17 9.50
C PHE A 132 3.33 3.96 10.77
N ALA A 133 4.33 4.06 11.65
CA ALA A 133 4.25 4.81 12.90
C ALA A 133 5.42 5.82 12.93
N LEU A 134 5.13 7.10 12.68
CA LEU A 134 6.15 8.15 12.54
C LEU A 134 5.99 9.25 13.58
N SER A 135 4.76 9.64 13.90
CA SER A 135 4.51 10.79 14.78
C SER A 135 4.92 10.48 16.22
N GLU A 136 5.59 11.44 16.84
CA GLU A 136 5.94 11.45 18.26
C GLU A 136 5.22 12.60 18.96
N PRO A 137 5.16 12.64 20.31
CA PRO A 137 4.49 13.72 21.02
C PRO A 137 4.94 15.13 20.60
N ASP A 138 6.23 15.30 20.31
CA ASP A 138 6.84 16.57 19.94
C ASP A 138 7.25 16.67 18.47
N ALA A 139 6.97 15.66 17.65
CA ALA A 139 7.35 15.60 16.23
C ALA A 139 6.21 15.05 15.37
N GLY A 140 5.50 15.96 14.69
CA GLY A 140 4.49 15.64 13.68
C GLY A 140 4.98 16.00 12.29
N SER A 141 4.63 17.21 11.82
CA SER A 141 5.07 17.71 10.50
C SER A 141 6.59 17.93 10.42
N ASP A 142 7.21 18.28 11.52
CA ASP A 142 8.67 18.37 11.64
C ASP A 142 9.28 17.00 11.95
N VAL A 143 9.44 16.18 10.93
CA VAL A 143 10.03 14.83 11.04
C VAL A 143 11.49 14.88 11.49
N ALA A 144 12.19 15.98 11.24
CA ALA A 144 13.58 16.17 11.70
C ALA A 144 13.66 16.35 13.22
N GLY A 145 12.56 16.73 13.88
CA GLY A 145 12.46 16.85 15.33
C GLY A 145 12.25 15.53 16.09
N MET A 146 12.20 14.38 15.40
CA MET A 146 12.05 13.08 16.05
C MET A 146 13.20 12.76 17.00
N THR A 147 12.86 12.20 18.16
CA THR A 147 13.81 11.86 19.22
C THR A 147 13.89 10.36 19.52
N CYS A 148 12.94 9.58 19.04
CA CYS A 148 12.93 8.12 19.17
C CYS A 148 14.19 7.52 18.53
N ARG A 149 14.84 6.63 19.24
CA ARG A 149 16.09 6.00 18.80
C ARG A 149 16.07 4.51 19.07
N ALA A 150 16.38 3.74 18.03
CA ALA A 150 16.68 2.33 18.20
C ALA A 150 18.10 2.17 18.75
N ARG A 151 18.28 1.45 19.86
CA ARG A 151 19.58 1.07 20.42
C ARG A 151 19.71 -0.43 20.50
N ARG A 152 20.93 -0.92 20.28
CA ARG A 152 21.19 -2.34 20.39
C ARG A 152 21.31 -2.76 21.85
N ASP A 153 20.69 -3.91 22.19
CA ASP A 153 20.77 -4.56 23.50
C ASP A 153 20.95 -6.07 23.27
N GLY A 154 22.21 -6.53 23.29
CA GLY A 154 22.56 -7.89 22.88
C GLY A 154 22.22 -8.16 21.42
N ASP A 155 21.36 -9.12 21.17
CA ASP A 155 20.87 -9.47 19.81
C ASP A 155 19.58 -8.74 19.43
N ASP A 156 18.97 -8.00 20.35
CA ASP A 156 17.73 -7.28 20.16
C ASP A 156 17.94 -5.78 19.89
N TRP A 157 16.90 -5.12 19.39
CA TRP A 157 16.80 -3.68 19.28
C TRP A 157 15.69 -3.16 20.20
N VAL A 158 16.03 -2.15 20.99
CA VAL A 158 15.10 -1.47 21.91
C VAL A 158 14.84 -0.06 21.40
N LEU A 159 13.54 0.31 21.30
CA LEU A 159 13.04 1.64 20.97
C LEU A 159 12.79 2.45 22.23
#